data_dd3f6b0aab27b1b8b5cea90a17f00794
#
_entry.id   dd3f6b0aab27b1b8b5cea90a17f00794
#
_cell.length_a   1.000
_cell.length_b   1.000
_cell.length_c   1.000
_cell.angle_alpha   90.00
_cell.angle_beta   90.00
_cell.angle_gamma   90.00
#
_symmetry.space_group_name_H-M   'P 1'
#
loop_
_entity.id
_entity.type
_entity.pdbx_description
1 polymer ?
#
loop_
_entity_poly.entity_id
_entity_poly.type
_entity_poly.pdbx_seq_one_letter_code
_entity_poly.pdbx_strand_id
1 'polypeptide(L)'
;KAGYNACANNELLGYEYIEKNSISGKSNCFFLKIKGDSMYPMFLENDLVLIEPMSDVPTGSIAAVLVDNEESTLKRVIKSPDAIILQPLNSSYESRVFTGHELDNLKILGKAIQSIRKF
;
A
#
# COMPACT_ATOMS: atom_id res chain seq x y z
N LYS A 1 9.30 -3.01 -12.73
CA LYS A 1 10.38 -2.67 -11.83
C LYS A 1 10.58 -1.17 -11.68
N ALA A 2 10.77 -0.50 -12.78
CA ALA A 2 10.95 0.94 -12.73
C ALA A 2 9.74 1.62 -12.08
N GLY A 3 8.57 1.08 -12.28
CA GLY A 3 7.38 1.64 -11.69
C GLY A 3 7.38 1.59 -10.17
N TYR A 4 8.09 0.64 -9.61
CA TYR A 4 8.13 0.51 -8.15
C TYR A 4 9.05 1.54 -7.53
N ASN A 5 10.08 1.93 -8.23
CA ASN A 5 10.97 2.96 -7.73
C ASN A 5 10.22 4.25 -7.47
N ALA A 6 9.27 4.55 -8.34
CA ALA A 6 8.50 5.78 -8.20
C ALA A 6 7.53 5.73 -7.03
N CYS A 7 7.28 4.53 -6.49
CA CYS A 7 6.31 4.37 -5.42
C CYS A 7 6.91 4.52 -4.04
N ALA A 8 8.20 4.30 -3.91
CA ALA A 8 8.84 4.31 -2.61
C ALA A 8 9.19 5.73 -2.24
N ASN A 9 8.45 6.32 -1.33
CA ASN A 9 8.75 7.65 -0.86
C ASN A 9 8.23 7.82 0.57
N ASN A 10 7.41 8.76 0.82
CA ASN A 10 7.10 9.26 2.16
C ASN A 10 6.89 8.23 3.24
N GLU A 11 6.09 7.20 3.01
CA GLU A 11 5.78 6.22 4.02
C GLU A 11 6.48 4.89 3.80
N LEU A 12 7.03 4.70 2.62
CA LEU A 12 7.68 3.44 2.25
C LEU A 12 9.13 3.72 1.97
N LEU A 13 10.02 3.17 2.80
CA LEU A 13 11.44 3.45 2.71
C LEU A 13 12.12 2.74 1.56
N GLY A 14 11.52 1.69 1.05
CA GLY A 14 12.13 0.93 -0.01
C GLY A 14 11.45 -0.40 -0.16
N TYR A 15 12.03 -1.23 -0.98
CA TYR A 15 11.48 -2.54 -1.24
C TYR A 15 12.59 -3.50 -1.61
N GLU A 16 12.29 -4.78 -1.48
CA GLU A 16 13.20 -5.85 -1.84
C GLU A 16 12.48 -6.78 -2.79
N TYR A 17 13.21 -7.26 -3.79
CA TYR A 17 12.63 -8.25 -4.69
C TYR A 17 12.58 -9.60 -4.02
N ILE A 18 11.58 -10.36 -4.38
CA ILE A 18 11.36 -11.69 -3.87
C ILE A 18 11.53 -12.66 -5.02
N GLU A 19 12.25 -13.73 -4.77
CA GLU A 19 12.36 -14.76 -5.77
C GLU A 19 11.03 -15.46 -5.95
N LYS A 20 10.72 -15.80 -7.19
CA LYS A 20 9.41 -16.36 -7.52
C LYS A 20 9.04 -17.57 -6.69
N ASN A 21 10.00 -18.44 -6.46
CA ASN A 21 9.72 -19.68 -5.74
C ASN A 21 9.64 -19.48 -4.23
N SER A 22 9.87 -18.27 -3.74
CA SER A 22 9.64 -17.98 -2.33
C SER A 22 8.16 -17.84 -2.02
N ILE A 23 7.34 -17.58 -3.05
CA ILE A 23 5.91 -17.34 -2.87
C ILE A 23 5.18 -18.15 -3.91
N SER A 24 4.50 -19.17 -3.44
CA SER A 24 3.80 -20.10 -4.32
C SER A 24 2.76 -19.36 -5.16
N GLY A 25 2.89 -19.46 -6.47
CA GLY A 25 1.91 -18.92 -7.38
C GLY A 25 1.87 -17.41 -7.49
N LYS A 26 2.77 -16.69 -6.83
CA LYS A 26 2.77 -15.24 -6.83
C LYS A 26 4.02 -14.75 -7.54
N SER A 27 3.86 -14.13 -8.70
CA SER A 27 4.98 -13.54 -9.43
C SER A 27 4.87 -12.02 -9.33
N ASN A 28 6.01 -11.35 -9.38
CA ASN A 28 6.10 -9.89 -9.34
C ASN A 28 5.71 -9.25 -8.00
N CYS A 29 5.51 -10.06 -6.96
CA CYS A 29 5.31 -9.52 -5.64
C CYS A 29 6.59 -8.86 -5.15
N PHE A 30 6.43 -7.87 -4.29
CA PHE A 30 7.59 -7.15 -3.76
C PHE A 30 7.30 -6.73 -2.33
N PHE A 31 8.38 -6.52 -1.57
CA PHE A 31 8.27 -6.02 -0.20
C PHE A 31 8.41 -4.51 -0.18
N LEU A 32 7.58 -3.89 0.64
CA LEU A 32 7.71 -2.48 0.97
C LEU A 32 8.00 -2.36 2.45
N LYS A 33 8.92 -1.46 2.79
CA LYS A 33 9.26 -1.22 4.19
C LYS A 33 8.43 -0.05 4.70
N ILE A 34 7.78 -0.25 5.83
CA ILE A 34 6.90 0.75 6.43
C ILE A 34 7.73 1.84 7.10
N LYS A 35 7.33 3.08 6.87
CA LYS A 35 7.83 4.24 7.58
C LYS A 35 6.66 4.94 8.25
N GLY A 36 6.83 5.28 9.53
CA GLY A 36 5.79 5.96 10.26
C GLY A 36 4.81 4.99 10.90
N ASP A 37 3.72 5.52 11.43
CA ASP A 37 2.82 4.73 12.26
C ASP A 37 1.35 4.90 11.91
N SER A 38 1.02 5.35 10.70
CA SER A 38 -0.37 5.54 10.32
C SER A 38 -1.17 4.24 10.28
N MET A 39 -0.49 3.10 10.21
CA MET A 39 -1.14 1.79 10.18
C MET A 39 -0.91 1.00 11.47
N TYR A 40 -0.47 1.67 12.52
CA TYR A 40 -0.36 1.08 13.84
C TYR A 40 -1.77 0.72 14.35
N PRO A 41 -1.98 -0.38 15.02
CA PRO A 41 -0.98 -1.32 15.52
C PRO A 41 -0.71 -2.53 14.61
N MET A 42 -1.38 -2.65 13.48
CA MET A 42 -1.19 -3.82 12.63
C MET A 42 0.20 -3.83 12.00
N PHE A 43 0.67 -2.67 11.59
CA PHE A 43 1.99 -2.53 10.98
C PHE A 43 2.83 -1.55 11.78
N LEU A 44 4.08 -1.90 12.01
CA LEU A 44 5.02 -1.05 12.73
C LEU A 44 6.08 -0.55 11.75
N GLU A 45 6.72 0.54 12.13
CA GLU A 45 7.82 1.07 11.35
C GLU A 45 8.89 -0.01 11.14
N ASN A 46 9.40 -0.10 9.92
CA ASN A 46 10.40 -1.07 9.48
C ASN A 46 9.83 -2.46 9.18
N ASP A 47 8.55 -2.69 9.38
CA ASP A 47 7.95 -3.93 8.89
C ASP A 47 8.10 -4.01 7.38
N LEU A 48 8.28 -5.23 6.88
CA LEU A 48 8.29 -5.50 5.45
C LEU A 48 6.93 -6.06 5.07
N VAL A 49 6.24 -5.37 4.18
CA VAL A 49 4.90 -5.77 3.75
C VAL A 49 4.99 -6.28 2.32
N LEU A 50 4.52 -7.50 2.14
CA LEU A 50 4.49 -8.12 0.83
C LEU A 50 3.29 -7.63 0.06
N ILE A 51 3.55 -7.07 -1.11
CA ILE A 51 2.52 -6.51 -1.98
C ILE A 51 2.37 -7.37 -3.22
N GLU A 52 1.16 -7.80 -3.47
CA GLU A 52 0.83 -8.46 -4.72
C GLU A 52 0.28 -7.41 -5.67
N PRO A 53 0.95 -7.16 -6.80
CA PRO A 53 0.49 -6.13 -7.73
C PRO A 53 -0.91 -6.41 -8.23
N MET A 54 -1.76 -5.40 -8.15
CA MET A 54 -3.13 -5.45 -8.63
C MET A 54 -3.53 -4.02 -8.98
N SER A 55 -4.31 -3.87 -10.03
CA SER A 55 -4.78 -2.54 -10.41
C SER A 55 -6.02 -2.13 -9.62
N ASP A 56 -6.65 -3.07 -8.95
CA ASP A 56 -7.79 -2.80 -8.10
C ASP A 56 -7.84 -3.85 -7.00
N VAL A 57 -8.52 -3.53 -5.91
CA VAL A 57 -8.64 -4.43 -4.75
C VAL A 57 -10.07 -4.40 -4.24
N PRO A 58 -10.51 -5.47 -3.59
CA PRO A 58 -11.82 -5.45 -2.94
C PRO A 58 -11.86 -4.40 -1.84
N THR A 59 -13.03 -3.81 -1.61
CA THR A 59 -13.18 -2.85 -0.52
C THR A 59 -12.81 -3.50 0.80
N GLY A 60 -12.15 -2.75 1.65
CA GLY A 60 -11.67 -3.24 2.93
C GLY A 60 -10.26 -3.79 2.89
N SER A 61 -9.66 -3.93 1.72
CA SER A 61 -8.30 -4.44 1.58
C SER A 61 -7.28 -3.44 2.09
N ILE A 62 -6.20 -3.95 2.66
CA ILE A 62 -5.01 -3.15 2.91
C ILE A 62 -4.21 -3.14 1.62
N ALA A 63 -3.92 -1.96 1.13
CA ALA A 63 -3.29 -1.82 -0.19
C ALA A 63 -2.22 -0.75 -0.21
N ALA A 64 -1.27 -0.93 -1.10
CA ALA A 64 -0.31 0.12 -1.44
C ALA A 64 -0.95 0.97 -2.52
N VAL A 65 -0.99 2.26 -2.30
CA VAL A 65 -1.58 3.21 -3.24
C VAL A 65 -0.61 4.35 -3.51
N LEU A 66 -0.73 4.92 -4.69
CA LEU A 66 0.07 6.06 -5.11
C LEU A 66 -0.87 7.25 -5.25
N VAL A 67 -0.55 8.34 -4.59
CA VAL A 67 -1.37 9.55 -4.59
C VAL A 67 -0.61 10.65 -5.32
N ASP A 68 -1.24 11.27 -6.30
CA ASP A 68 -0.68 12.39 -7.07
C ASP A 68 0.64 12.05 -7.76
N ASN A 69 0.87 10.77 -8.06
CA ASN A 69 2.12 10.28 -8.64
C ASN A 69 3.36 10.60 -7.81
N GLU A 70 3.19 10.93 -6.54
CA GLU A 70 4.31 11.33 -5.70
C GLU A 70 4.43 10.56 -4.42
N GLU A 71 3.30 10.31 -3.79
CA GLU A 71 3.29 9.76 -2.44
C GLU A 71 2.73 8.36 -2.47
N SER A 72 3.52 7.37 -2.07
CA SER A 72 3.00 6.03 -1.90
C SER A 72 2.75 5.78 -0.42
N THR A 73 1.66 5.08 -0.14
CA THR A 73 1.22 4.85 1.21
C THR A 73 0.51 3.51 1.31
N LEU A 74 0.47 2.96 2.51
CA LEU A 74 -0.28 1.75 2.80
C LEU A 74 -1.51 2.16 3.61
N LYS A 75 -2.70 1.81 3.14
CA LYS A 75 -3.95 2.18 3.80
C LYS A 75 -4.99 1.11 3.58
N ARG A 76 -6.04 1.16 4.40
CA ARG A 76 -7.23 0.38 4.09
C ARG A 76 -8.02 1.13 3.04
N VAL A 77 -8.34 0.45 1.95
CA VAL A 77 -9.08 1.06 0.84
C VAL A 77 -10.55 0.73 0.99
N ILE A 78 -11.37 1.75 1.18
CA ILE A 78 -12.82 1.60 1.26
C ILE A 78 -13.41 2.20 0.01
N LYS A 79 -14.21 1.42 -0.69
CA LYS A 79 -14.78 1.82 -1.98
C LYS A 79 -16.28 1.99 -1.85
N SER A 80 -16.79 3.07 -2.43
CA SER A 80 -18.22 3.30 -2.58
C SER A 80 -18.47 3.68 -4.04
N PRO A 81 -19.74 3.80 -4.45
CA PRO A 81 -20.00 4.08 -5.89
C PRO A 81 -19.31 5.34 -6.40
N ASP A 82 -19.19 6.37 -5.56
CA ASP A 82 -18.69 7.66 -6.01
C ASP A 82 -17.39 8.09 -5.35
N ALA A 83 -16.79 7.24 -4.52
CA ALA A 83 -15.65 7.67 -3.73
C ALA A 83 -14.74 6.51 -3.39
N ILE A 84 -13.48 6.85 -3.13
CA ILE A 84 -12.53 5.94 -2.50
C ILE A 84 -12.01 6.62 -1.27
N ILE A 85 -12.02 5.90 -0.16
CA ILE A 85 -11.52 6.39 1.11
C ILE A 85 -10.26 5.64 1.46
N LEU A 86 -9.20 6.38 1.76
CA LEU A 86 -7.96 5.80 2.26
C LEU A 86 -7.98 5.96 3.77
N GLN A 87 -8.14 4.84 4.46
CA GLN A 87 -8.35 4.82 5.89
C GLN A 87 -7.11 4.33 6.61
N PRO A 88 -6.50 5.17 7.47
CA PRO A 88 -5.43 4.70 8.33
C PRO A 88 -6.02 3.80 9.41
N LEU A 89 -5.22 2.84 9.89
CA LEU A 89 -5.65 2.01 11.02
C LEU A 89 -5.42 2.70 12.35
N ASN A 90 -4.51 3.65 12.38
CA ASN A 90 -4.24 4.45 13.58
C ASN A 90 -5.23 5.61 13.63
N SER A 91 -6.06 5.62 14.67
CA SER A 91 -7.13 6.61 14.78
C SER A 91 -6.62 8.03 15.00
N SER A 92 -5.32 8.20 15.26
CA SER A 92 -4.73 9.52 15.35
C SER A 92 -4.59 10.22 14.00
N TYR A 93 -4.79 9.48 12.92
CA TYR A 93 -4.71 10.01 11.56
C TYR A 93 -6.08 10.06 10.95
N GLU A 94 -6.30 11.03 10.07
CA GLU A 94 -7.58 11.18 9.40
C GLU A 94 -7.61 10.40 8.11
N SER A 95 -8.80 9.89 7.76
CA SER A 95 -9.05 9.29 6.48
C SER A 95 -9.04 10.37 5.39
N ARG A 96 -8.66 9.96 4.18
CA ARG A 96 -8.68 10.85 3.02
C ARG A 96 -9.74 10.34 2.06
N VAL A 97 -10.60 11.23 1.59
CA VAL A 97 -11.70 10.87 0.69
C VAL A 97 -11.41 11.45 -0.69
N PHE A 98 -11.48 10.60 -1.70
CA PHE A 98 -11.24 10.99 -3.09
C PHE A 98 -12.55 10.84 -3.87
N THR A 99 -12.98 11.91 -4.51
CA THR A 99 -14.21 11.91 -5.31
C THR A 99 -13.97 12.66 -6.61
N GLY A 100 -14.79 12.37 -7.60
CA GLY A 100 -14.74 13.10 -8.86
C GLY A 100 -13.39 13.02 -9.52
N HIS A 101 -12.87 14.16 -9.91
CA HIS A 101 -11.57 14.23 -10.58
C HIS A 101 -10.41 13.81 -9.68
N GLU A 102 -10.60 13.86 -8.37
CA GLU A 102 -9.56 13.43 -7.44
C GLU A 102 -9.23 11.96 -7.61
N LEU A 103 -10.20 11.18 -8.07
CA LEU A 103 -9.97 9.75 -8.30
C LEU A 103 -8.91 9.50 -9.36
N ASP A 104 -8.73 10.43 -10.28
CA ASP A 104 -7.70 10.29 -11.30
C ASP A 104 -6.30 10.40 -10.74
N ASN A 105 -6.17 10.95 -9.54
CA ASN A 105 -4.87 11.11 -8.87
C ASN A 105 -4.53 9.96 -7.95
N LEU A 106 -5.36 8.94 -7.93
CA LEU A 106 -5.19 7.81 -7.03
C LEU A 106 -4.97 6.55 -7.85
N LYS A 107 -3.90 5.85 -7.56
CA LYS A 107 -3.57 4.61 -8.26
C LYS A 107 -3.33 3.50 -7.25
N ILE A 108 -4.05 2.41 -7.41
CA ILE A 108 -3.82 1.23 -6.58
C ILE A 108 -2.65 0.47 -7.18
N LEU A 109 -1.66 0.18 -6.35
CA LEU A 109 -0.45 -0.52 -6.78
C LEU A 109 -0.56 -2.01 -6.52
N GLY A 110 -1.20 -2.40 -5.42
CA GLY A 110 -1.35 -3.79 -5.11
C GLY A 110 -1.90 -4.00 -3.72
N LYS A 111 -2.16 -5.27 -3.41
CA LYS A 111 -2.76 -5.68 -2.16
C LYS A 111 -1.70 -6.20 -1.21
N ALA A 112 -1.77 -5.81 0.05
CA ALA A 112 -0.90 -6.35 1.08
C ALA A 112 -1.39 -7.75 1.46
N ILE A 113 -0.50 -8.73 1.37
CA ILE A 113 -0.88 -10.11 1.62
C ILE A 113 -0.09 -10.75 2.76
N GLN A 114 0.99 -10.12 3.21
CA GLN A 114 1.83 -10.69 4.25
C GLN A 114 2.69 -9.58 4.85
N SER A 115 3.05 -9.73 6.11
CA SER A 115 3.94 -8.80 6.78
C SER A 115 5.01 -9.60 7.51
N ILE A 116 6.24 -9.09 7.48
CA ILE A 116 7.38 -9.71 8.15
C ILE A 116 8.02 -8.68 9.04
N ARG A 117 8.25 -9.05 10.28
CA ARG A 117 8.93 -8.19 11.25
C ARG A 117 10.20 -8.86 11.73
N LYS A 118 11.28 -8.12 11.65
CA LYS A 118 12.58 -8.63 12.08
C LYS A 118 12.87 -8.12 13.47
N PHE A 119 13.53 -8.94 14.25
CA PHE A 119 13.90 -8.58 15.61
C PHE A 119 15.39 -8.41 15.77
#